data_6b3f8999fb4572039cfbc34466123d9d
#
_entry.id   6b3f8999fb4572039cfbc34466123d9d
#
_cell.length_a   1.000
_cell.length_b   1.000
_cell.length_c   1.000
_cell.angle_alpha   90.00
_cell.angle_beta   90.00
_cell.angle_gamma   90.00
#
_symmetry.space_group_name_H-M   'P 1'
#
loop_
_entity.id
_entity.type
_entity.pdbx_description
1 polymer ?
#
loop_
_entity_poly.entity_id
_entity_poly.type
_entity_poly.pdbx_seq_one_letter_code
_entity_poly.pdbx_strand_id
1 'polypeptide(L)'
;MPEALHPVFQSRFETVLARNPGEAEFHQAVFEVMASLTPLVGKTPDYDRWSILERICEPERQIIFRVPWIRDDGAVEINRGYRVEFNSALGPYKGGLRFHPSVSLSIIKFLGFEQMFKNALTGLPIGGGKGGSDFDPKGRSDAEIMRFCQSFMTELYRHIGEYTDVPAGDIGVGQREIGYLFGQYKRVTNRYESGVLTGKGLPWGGSQVRTEATGYGVVLFAQEMLATRAQSLDGKTVVVSGAGNVAIYAVEKAQQLGARVIACSDSDGYIVDERGLNLELLKEIKEVRRGRLSEYVEEHGGELARSPMATSGRCRARSRCRAQPRTSLTARTPAG
;
A
#
# COMPACT_ATOMS: atom_id res chain seq x y z
N MET A 1 15.57 19.39 -11.32
CA MET A 1 16.23 18.20 -11.90
C MET A 1 16.55 17.31 -10.72
N PRO A 2 16.39 15.98 -10.79
CA PRO A 2 16.88 15.12 -9.72
C PRO A 2 18.39 15.36 -9.58
N GLU A 3 18.86 15.48 -8.32
CA GLU A 3 20.30 15.56 -8.03
C GLU A 3 21.01 14.39 -8.70
N ALA A 4 22.15 14.66 -9.34
CA ALA A 4 22.96 13.61 -9.96
C ALA A 4 23.43 12.62 -8.88
N LEU A 5 23.36 11.32 -9.17
CA LEU A 5 23.89 10.32 -8.27
C LEU A 5 25.39 10.51 -8.07
N HIS A 6 25.86 10.20 -6.86
CA HIS A 6 27.29 10.11 -6.61
C HIS A 6 27.94 9.09 -7.57
N PRO A 7 29.15 9.35 -8.12
CA PRO A 7 29.77 8.47 -9.14
C PRO A 7 29.83 6.98 -8.75
N VAL A 8 30.03 6.68 -7.48
CA VAL A 8 30.00 5.31 -6.94
C VAL A 8 28.65 4.65 -7.11
N PHE A 9 27.54 5.38 -7.01
CA PHE A 9 26.19 4.86 -7.19
C PHE A 9 25.77 4.83 -8.67
N GLN A 10 26.36 5.69 -9.50
CA GLN A 10 26.00 5.80 -10.90
C GLN A 10 26.24 4.48 -11.65
N SER A 11 27.44 3.88 -11.55
CA SER A 11 27.76 2.61 -12.22
C SER A 11 26.91 1.44 -11.72
N ARG A 12 26.58 1.44 -10.42
CA ARG A 12 25.70 0.43 -9.81
C ARG A 12 24.26 0.58 -10.29
N PHE A 13 23.78 1.80 -10.40
CA PHE A 13 22.46 2.09 -10.94
C PHE A 13 22.37 1.68 -12.43
N GLU A 14 23.40 1.93 -13.22
CA GLU A 14 23.48 1.47 -14.62
C GLU A 14 23.37 -0.06 -14.72
N THR A 15 23.98 -0.78 -13.77
CA THR A 15 23.83 -2.26 -13.69
C THR A 15 22.38 -2.65 -13.39
N VAL A 16 21.69 -1.94 -12.49
CA VAL A 16 20.27 -2.17 -12.21
C VAL A 16 19.41 -1.92 -13.44
N LEU A 17 19.66 -0.83 -14.17
CA LEU A 17 18.94 -0.52 -15.41
C LEU A 17 19.12 -1.62 -16.46
N ALA A 18 20.35 -2.09 -16.65
CA ALA A 18 20.67 -3.10 -17.65
C ALA A 18 20.02 -4.47 -17.34
N ARG A 19 19.91 -4.82 -16.04
CA ARG A 19 19.29 -6.08 -15.59
C ARG A 19 17.77 -6.07 -15.62
N ASN A 20 17.16 -4.89 -15.58
CA ASN A 20 15.72 -4.72 -15.42
C ASN A 20 15.12 -3.84 -16.55
N PRO A 21 15.26 -4.23 -17.81
CA PRO A 21 14.81 -3.39 -18.93
C PRO A 21 13.30 -3.16 -18.88
N GLY A 22 12.87 -1.89 -19.05
CA GLY A 22 11.46 -1.51 -19.09
C GLY A 22 10.78 -1.36 -17.73
N GLU A 23 11.49 -1.49 -16.62
CA GLU A 23 10.91 -1.42 -15.26
C GLU A 23 11.06 -0.01 -14.64
N ALA A 24 10.41 0.97 -15.24
CA ALA A 24 10.58 2.39 -14.90
C ALA A 24 10.26 2.73 -13.43
N GLU A 25 9.22 2.15 -12.85
CA GLU A 25 8.83 2.37 -11.45
C GLU A 25 9.89 1.82 -10.48
N PHE A 26 10.43 0.65 -10.80
CA PHE A 26 11.52 0.06 -10.01
C PHE A 26 12.80 0.90 -10.12
N HIS A 27 13.16 1.35 -11.33
CA HIS A 27 14.33 2.20 -11.55
C HIS A 27 14.22 3.51 -10.74
N GLN A 28 13.04 4.14 -10.73
CA GLN A 28 12.83 5.37 -9.97
C GLN A 28 13.02 5.15 -8.47
N ALA A 29 12.45 4.08 -7.91
CA ALA A 29 12.58 3.76 -6.49
C ALA A 29 14.04 3.51 -6.10
N VAL A 30 14.78 2.76 -6.89
CA VAL A 30 16.22 2.51 -6.65
C VAL A 30 17.02 3.81 -6.74
N PHE A 31 16.75 4.65 -7.74
CA PHE A 31 17.40 5.95 -7.88
C PHE A 31 17.20 6.83 -6.64
N GLU A 32 15.95 6.98 -6.17
CA GLU A 32 15.61 7.81 -5.02
C GLU A 32 16.31 7.32 -3.74
N VAL A 33 16.37 6.01 -3.53
CA VAL A 33 17.07 5.44 -2.38
C VAL A 33 18.58 5.66 -2.50
N MET A 34 19.21 5.36 -3.64
CA MET A 34 20.64 5.58 -3.84
C MET A 34 21.02 7.06 -3.64
N ALA A 35 20.21 7.99 -4.15
CA ALA A 35 20.43 9.43 -3.94
C ALA A 35 20.42 9.79 -2.45
N SER A 36 19.47 9.22 -1.69
CA SER A 36 19.37 9.46 -0.24
C SER A 36 20.53 8.87 0.57
N LEU A 37 21.20 7.84 0.04
CA LEU A 37 22.35 7.18 0.69
C LEU A 37 23.69 7.87 0.37
N THR A 38 23.73 8.87 -0.50
CA THR A 38 24.95 9.63 -0.85
C THR A 38 25.78 10.05 0.37
N PRO A 39 25.21 10.53 1.50
CA PRO A 39 25.97 10.90 2.69
C PRO A 39 26.74 9.76 3.37
N LEU A 40 26.45 8.50 3.02
CA LEU A 40 27.10 7.30 3.57
C LEU A 40 28.32 6.86 2.76
N VAL A 41 28.51 7.40 1.56
CA VAL A 41 29.66 7.05 0.70
C VAL A 41 30.98 7.32 1.43
N GLY A 42 31.84 6.33 1.46
CA GLY A 42 33.15 6.40 2.11
C GLY A 42 33.15 6.32 3.65
N LYS A 43 31.96 6.37 4.31
CA LYS A 43 31.87 6.24 5.75
C LYS A 43 31.88 4.79 6.24
N THR A 44 31.51 3.86 5.41
CA THR A 44 31.38 2.44 5.75
C THR A 44 31.98 1.57 4.65
N PRO A 45 33.32 1.38 4.63
CA PRO A 45 34.01 0.62 3.57
C PRO A 45 33.51 -0.81 3.39
N ASP A 46 32.96 -1.43 4.42
CA ASP A 46 32.42 -2.78 4.35
C ASP A 46 31.19 -2.89 3.45
N TYR A 47 30.43 -1.80 3.25
CA TYR A 47 29.28 -1.81 2.33
C TYR A 47 29.72 -2.05 0.89
N ASP A 48 30.86 -1.48 0.48
CA ASP A 48 31.45 -1.70 -0.84
C ASP A 48 32.06 -3.10 -0.94
N ARG A 49 32.83 -3.51 0.09
CA ARG A 49 33.48 -4.83 0.14
C ARG A 49 32.48 -5.98 0.01
N TRP A 50 31.30 -5.87 0.57
CA TRP A 50 30.27 -6.91 0.59
C TRP A 50 29.17 -6.69 -0.44
N SER A 51 29.35 -5.74 -1.37
CA SER A 51 28.38 -5.38 -2.43
C SER A 51 26.96 -5.22 -1.88
N ILE A 52 26.83 -4.53 -0.73
CA ILE A 52 25.53 -4.42 -0.04
C ILE A 52 24.50 -3.72 -0.93
N LEU A 53 24.90 -2.66 -1.65
CA LEU A 53 23.98 -1.90 -2.51
C LEU A 53 23.45 -2.73 -3.66
N GLU A 54 24.32 -3.51 -4.31
CA GLU A 54 23.92 -4.40 -5.40
C GLU A 54 22.97 -5.48 -4.88
N ARG A 55 23.27 -6.05 -3.73
CA ARG A 55 22.43 -7.09 -3.10
C ARG A 55 21.06 -6.60 -2.68
N ILE A 56 20.95 -5.39 -2.14
CA ILE A 56 19.65 -4.84 -1.74
C ILE A 56 18.81 -4.37 -2.93
N CYS A 57 19.39 -4.22 -4.12
CA CYS A 57 18.66 -3.89 -5.35
C CYS A 57 18.22 -5.12 -6.15
N GLU A 58 18.68 -6.32 -5.78
CA GLU A 58 18.33 -7.56 -6.45
C GLU A 58 17.41 -8.39 -5.56
N PRO A 59 16.16 -8.69 -5.96
CA PRO A 59 15.26 -9.55 -5.19
C PRO A 59 15.81 -10.99 -5.13
N GLU A 60 15.64 -11.63 -3.98
CA GLU A 60 16.09 -13.02 -3.80
C GLU A 60 15.31 -13.99 -4.69
N ARG A 61 13.99 -13.76 -4.89
CA ARG A 61 13.14 -14.55 -5.78
C ARG A 61 12.05 -13.73 -6.42
N GLN A 62 11.71 -14.10 -7.65
CA GLN A 62 10.58 -13.55 -8.39
C GLN A 62 9.73 -14.70 -8.92
N ILE A 63 8.49 -14.77 -8.48
CA ILE A 63 7.54 -15.82 -8.80
C ILE A 63 6.42 -15.20 -9.63
N ILE A 64 6.23 -15.73 -10.85
CA ILE A 64 5.18 -15.28 -11.76
C ILE A 64 4.37 -16.51 -12.15
N PHE A 65 3.06 -16.43 -12.04
CA PHE A 65 2.17 -17.55 -12.33
C PHE A 65 0.87 -17.10 -12.99
N ARG A 66 0.23 -18.03 -13.69
CA ARG A 66 -1.06 -17.85 -14.35
C ARG A 66 -2.20 -18.12 -13.35
N VAL A 67 -3.21 -17.25 -13.38
CA VAL A 67 -4.42 -17.37 -12.53
C VAL A 67 -5.66 -17.46 -13.42
N PRO A 68 -6.09 -18.67 -13.83
CA PRO A 68 -7.34 -18.85 -14.56
C PRO A 68 -8.51 -18.90 -13.57
N TRP A 69 -9.61 -18.23 -13.88
CA TRP A 69 -10.81 -18.24 -13.05
C TRP A 69 -12.07 -18.07 -13.89
N ILE A 70 -13.24 -18.42 -13.34
CA ILE A 70 -14.50 -18.45 -14.05
C ILE A 70 -15.38 -17.26 -13.58
N ARG A 71 -15.88 -16.48 -14.53
CA ARG A 71 -16.85 -15.40 -14.31
C ARG A 71 -18.23 -15.97 -13.96
N ASP A 72 -19.13 -15.09 -13.53
CA ASP A 72 -20.52 -15.47 -13.24
C ASP A 72 -21.29 -15.90 -14.51
N ASP A 73 -20.91 -15.38 -15.67
CA ASP A 73 -21.46 -15.79 -16.98
C ASP A 73 -20.87 -17.08 -17.56
N GLY A 74 -19.95 -17.73 -16.81
CA GLY A 74 -19.29 -18.98 -17.23
C GLY A 74 -18.05 -18.80 -18.10
N ALA A 75 -17.70 -17.58 -18.51
CA ALA A 75 -16.48 -17.31 -19.27
C ALA A 75 -15.24 -17.47 -18.40
N VAL A 76 -14.15 -17.96 -19.00
CA VAL A 76 -12.84 -18.08 -18.33
C VAL A 76 -12.03 -16.82 -18.58
N GLU A 77 -11.58 -16.19 -17.50
CA GLU A 77 -10.58 -15.11 -17.54
C GLU A 77 -9.23 -15.62 -17.02
N ILE A 78 -8.16 -14.99 -17.49
CA ILE A 78 -6.79 -15.33 -17.11
C ILE A 78 -6.09 -14.07 -16.68
N ASN A 79 -5.64 -14.06 -15.44
CA ASN A 79 -4.80 -13.02 -14.90
C ASN A 79 -3.39 -13.54 -14.62
N ARG A 80 -2.47 -12.61 -14.36
CA ARG A 80 -1.10 -12.92 -13.97
C ARG A 80 -0.93 -12.64 -12.48
N GLY A 81 -0.45 -13.64 -11.74
CA GLY A 81 -0.07 -13.51 -10.34
C GLY A 81 1.42 -13.26 -10.19
N TYR A 82 1.81 -12.50 -9.17
CA TYR A 82 3.18 -12.15 -8.83
C TYR A 82 3.43 -12.32 -7.34
N ARG A 83 4.62 -12.83 -6.99
CA ARG A 83 5.22 -12.69 -5.66
C ARG A 83 6.70 -12.40 -5.81
N VAL A 84 7.17 -11.30 -5.25
CA VAL A 84 8.58 -10.95 -5.17
C VAL A 84 8.99 -11.06 -3.71
N GLU A 85 9.80 -12.07 -3.42
CA GLU A 85 10.49 -12.29 -2.18
C GLU A 85 11.77 -11.49 -2.24
N PHE A 86 11.74 -10.26 -1.69
CA PHE A 86 12.77 -9.28 -2.00
C PHE A 86 14.02 -9.47 -1.16
N ASN A 87 13.87 -9.57 0.18
CA ASN A 87 15.01 -9.72 1.06
C ASN A 87 14.59 -10.37 2.38
N SER A 88 15.31 -11.41 2.81
CA SER A 88 15.07 -12.18 4.03
C SER A 88 16.16 -12.01 5.10
N ALA A 89 17.09 -11.07 4.94
CA ALA A 89 18.22 -10.91 5.85
C ALA A 89 17.81 -10.64 7.32
N LEU A 90 16.64 -10.00 7.54
CA LEU A 90 16.12 -9.69 8.88
C LEU A 90 15.04 -10.66 9.35
N GLY A 91 14.53 -11.55 8.50
CA GLY A 91 13.48 -12.50 8.85
C GLY A 91 12.61 -12.88 7.65
N PRO A 92 11.49 -13.60 7.87
CA PRO A 92 10.57 -14.01 6.81
C PRO A 92 10.15 -12.84 5.92
N TYR A 93 9.99 -13.10 4.61
CA TYR A 93 9.47 -12.07 3.71
C TYR A 93 8.09 -11.61 4.20
N LYS A 94 7.85 -10.31 4.16
CA LYS A 94 6.60 -9.73 4.65
C LYS A 94 6.17 -8.58 3.77
N GLY A 95 4.93 -8.62 3.28
CA GLY A 95 4.33 -7.51 2.53
C GLY A 95 3.03 -7.87 1.84
N GLY A 96 2.30 -6.83 1.43
CA GLY A 96 0.93 -6.94 0.92
C GLY A 96 0.79 -7.60 -0.45
N LEU A 97 -0.42 -8.05 -0.73
CA LEU A 97 -0.89 -8.42 -2.07
C LEU A 97 -1.74 -7.27 -2.62
N ARG A 98 -1.48 -6.84 -3.87
CA ARG A 98 -2.25 -5.81 -4.56
C ARG A 98 -3.04 -6.41 -5.71
N PHE A 99 -4.36 -6.20 -5.75
CA PHE A 99 -5.19 -6.54 -6.90
C PHE A 99 -5.63 -5.25 -7.59
N HIS A 100 -5.04 -4.99 -8.73
CA HIS A 100 -5.31 -3.78 -9.50
C HIS A 100 -4.84 -3.96 -10.96
N PRO A 101 -5.57 -3.44 -11.97
CA PRO A 101 -5.21 -3.61 -13.39
C PRO A 101 -3.81 -3.10 -13.77
N SER A 102 -3.26 -2.15 -13.02
CA SER A 102 -1.92 -1.62 -13.26
C SER A 102 -0.80 -2.52 -12.76
N VAL A 103 -1.09 -3.60 -12.06
CA VAL A 103 -0.05 -4.46 -11.48
C VAL A 103 0.79 -5.11 -12.58
N SER A 104 2.10 -4.92 -12.48
CA SER A 104 3.13 -5.49 -13.33
C SER A 104 4.31 -5.94 -12.47
N LEU A 105 5.26 -6.63 -13.06
CA LEU A 105 6.49 -7.02 -12.35
C LEU A 105 7.25 -5.79 -11.83
N SER A 106 7.39 -4.74 -12.64
CA SER A 106 8.02 -3.48 -12.25
C SER A 106 7.38 -2.88 -10.99
N ILE A 107 6.03 -2.81 -10.96
CA ILE A 107 5.28 -2.30 -9.80
C ILE A 107 5.49 -3.18 -8.56
N ILE A 108 5.44 -4.50 -8.71
CA ILE A 108 5.63 -5.40 -7.56
C ILE A 108 7.07 -5.35 -7.06
N LYS A 109 8.06 -5.22 -7.95
CA LYS A 109 9.47 -5.08 -7.55
C LYS A 109 9.73 -3.79 -6.80
N PHE A 110 9.27 -2.64 -7.31
CA PHE A 110 9.48 -1.38 -6.60
C PHE A 110 8.81 -1.38 -5.23
N LEU A 111 7.58 -1.92 -5.14
CA LEU A 111 6.87 -2.03 -3.87
C LEU A 111 7.57 -3.00 -2.90
N GLY A 112 8.17 -4.09 -3.40
CA GLY A 112 8.95 -5.02 -2.59
C GLY A 112 10.23 -4.39 -2.06
N PHE A 113 10.91 -3.62 -2.90
CA PHE A 113 12.10 -2.85 -2.55
C PHE A 113 11.81 -1.82 -1.45
N GLU A 114 10.76 -1.00 -1.61
CA GLU A 114 10.34 -0.06 -0.57
C GLU A 114 9.89 -0.78 0.71
N GLN A 115 9.20 -1.92 0.57
CA GLN A 115 8.72 -2.71 1.71
C GLN A 115 9.86 -3.24 2.58
N MET A 116 10.97 -3.64 1.98
CA MET A 116 12.17 -4.09 2.69
C MET A 116 12.68 -3.00 3.64
N PHE A 117 12.85 -1.77 3.17
CA PHE A 117 13.28 -0.65 4.01
C PHE A 117 12.25 -0.28 5.07
N LYS A 118 10.98 -0.23 4.68
CA LYS A 118 9.88 0.01 5.62
C LYS A 118 9.91 -0.97 6.79
N ASN A 119 10.08 -2.27 6.50
CA ASN A 119 10.11 -3.30 7.54
C ASN A 119 11.38 -3.18 8.40
N ALA A 120 12.55 -2.95 7.81
CA ALA A 120 13.81 -2.76 8.53
C ALA A 120 13.73 -1.61 9.53
N LEU A 121 13.08 -0.50 9.18
CA LEU A 121 12.92 0.67 10.06
C LEU A 121 12.02 0.42 11.27
N THR A 122 11.25 -0.67 11.30
CA THR A 122 10.45 -1.04 12.48
C THR A 122 11.27 -1.66 13.59
N GLY A 123 12.50 -2.13 13.30
CA GLY A 123 13.32 -2.91 14.24
C GLY A 123 12.81 -4.34 14.50
N LEU A 124 11.74 -4.78 13.82
CA LEU A 124 11.20 -6.12 13.95
C LEU A 124 11.96 -7.11 13.04
N PRO A 125 12.04 -8.40 13.44
CA PRO A 125 12.74 -9.43 12.67
C PRO A 125 11.89 -9.92 11.48
N ILE A 126 11.61 -9.03 10.55
CA ILE A 126 10.83 -9.29 9.33
C ILE A 126 11.56 -8.76 8.10
N GLY A 127 11.59 -9.57 7.06
CA GLY A 127 12.11 -9.24 5.74
C GLY A 127 11.12 -8.45 4.88
N GLY A 128 11.42 -8.30 3.60
CA GLY A 128 10.59 -7.58 2.64
C GLY A 128 10.12 -8.47 1.50
N GLY A 129 8.84 -8.35 1.17
CA GLY A 129 8.25 -9.01 0.02
C GLY A 129 7.00 -8.27 -0.46
N LYS A 130 6.60 -8.52 -1.69
CA LYS A 130 5.39 -7.94 -2.27
C LYS A 130 4.79 -8.89 -3.29
N GLY A 131 3.47 -8.84 -3.44
CA GLY A 131 2.79 -9.62 -4.46
C GLY A 131 1.54 -8.94 -4.98
N GLY A 132 0.85 -9.62 -5.88
CA GLY A 132 -0.40 -9.13 -6.42
C GLY A 132 -0.77 -9.72 -7.77
N SER A 133 -1.76 -9.11 -8.40
CA SER A 133 -2.26 -9.50 -9.72
C SER A 133 -2.83 -8.29 -10.45
N ASP A 134 -2.82 -8.36 -11.77
CA ASP A 134 -3.52 -7.43 -12.67
C ASP A 134 -5.05 -7.59 -12.64
N PHE A 135 -5.58 -8.40 -11.75
CA PHE A 135 -7.01 -8.56 -11.50
C PHE A 135 -7.63 -7.28 -10.94
N ASP A 136 -8.74 -6.84 -11.52
CA ASP A 136 -9.55 -5.73 -10.99
C ASP A 136 -10.76 -6.27 -10.20
N PRO A 137 -10.78 -6.12 -8.86
CA PRO A 137 -11.91 -6.55 -8.04
C PRO A 137 -13.13 -5.62 -8.14
N LYS A 138 -12.99 -4.43 -8.75
CA LYS A 138 -14.09 -3.47 -8.83
C LYS A 138 -15.20 -3.99 -9.76
N GLY A 139 -16.43 -3.92 -9.29
CA GLY A 139 -17.59 -4.35 -10.06
C GLY A 139 -17.74 -5.87 -10.21
N ARG A 140 -16.87 -6.66 -9.56
CA ARG A 140 -16.97 -8.11 -9.50
C ARG A 140 -17.85 -8.57 -8.35
N SER A 141 -18.57 -9.66 -8.53
CA SER A 141 -19.34 -10.29 -7.46
C SER A 141 -18.41 -10.91 -6.39
N ASP A 142 -18.92 -11.10 -5.19
CA ASP A 142 -18.18 -11.80 -4.13
C ASP A 142 -17.80 -13.22 -4.55
N ALA A 143 -18.65 -13.88 -5.36
CA ALA A 143 -18.39 -15.22 -5.89
C ALA A 143 -17.24 -15.22 -6.92
N GLU A 144 -17.18 -14.24 -7.81
CA GLU A 144 -16.07 -14.06 -8.75
C GLU A 144 -14.75 -13.81 -8.02
N ILE A 145 -14.75 -12.88 -7.04
CA ILE A 145 -13.57 -12.57 -6.24
C ILE A 145 -13.10 -13.79 -5.45
N MET A 146 -14.02 -14.58 -4.90
CA MET A 146 -13.69 -15.82 -4.21
C MET A 146 -13.02 -16.83 -5.15
N ARG A 147 -13.58 -17.07 -6.34
CA ARG A 147 -12.99 -17.99 -7.34
C ARG A 147 -11.60 -17.53 -7.78
N PHE A 148 -11.44 -16.21 -8.01
CA PHE A 148 -10.14 -15.65 -8.31
C PHE A 148 -9.13 -15.89 -7.17
N CYS A 149 -9.48 -15.54 -5.93
CA CYS A 149 -8.63 -15.74 -4.76
C CYS A 149 -8.25 -17.22 -4.56
N GLN A 150 -9.18 -18.13 -4.79
CA GLN A 150 -8.91 -19.58 -4.70
C GLN A 150 -7.91 -20.03 -5.76
N SER A 151 -8.08 -19.60 -7.01
CA SER A 151 -7.13 -19.90 -8.08
C SER A 151 -5.75 -19.29 -7.81
N PHE A 152 -5.69 -18.03 -7.40
CA PHE A 152 -4.46 -17.34 -7.05
C PHE A 152 -3.70 -18.07 -5.93
N MET A 153 -4.39 -18.45 -4.86
CA MET A 153 -3.79 -19.15 -3.72
C MET A 153 -3.35 -20.58 -4.08
N THR A 154 -4.00 -21.25 -5.03
CA THR A 154 -3.61 -22.59 -5.50
C THR A 154 -2.21 -22.62 -6.10
N GLU A 155 -1.73 -21.50 -6.61
CA GLU A 155 -0.33 -21.35 -7.03
C GLU A 155 0.56 -20.80 -5.91
N LEU A 156 0.09 -19.76 -5.22
CA LEU A 156 0.90 -19.04 -4.23
C LEU A 156 1.25 -19.90 -2.99
N TYR A 157 0.39 -20.82 -2.55
CA TYR A 157 0.59 -21.57 -1.30
C TYR A 157 1.93 -22.32 -1.23
N ARG A 158 2.51 -22.66 -2.38
CA ARG A 158 3.80 -23.38 -2.46
C ARG A 158 4.99 -22.55 -2.00
N HIS A 159 4.82 -21.25 -1.92
CA HIS A 159 5.88 -20.27 -1.71
C HIS A 159 5.76 -19.52 -0.39
N ILE A 160 4.63 -19.62 0.31
CA ILE A 160 4.33 -18.89 1.53
C ILE A 160 4.24 -19.80 2.75
N GLY A 161 4.41 -19.22 3.92
CA GLY A 161 4.32 -19.91 5.21
C GLY A 161 4.66 -18.95 6.34
N GLU A 162 4.23 -19.25 7.56
CA GLU A 162 4.39 -18.36 8.71
C GLU A 162 5.85 -18.04 9.06
N TYR A 163 6.80 -18.90 8.65
CA TYR A 163 8.23 -18.73 8.88
C TYR A 163 9.03 -18.48 7.59
N THR A 164 8.37 -18.38 6.45
CA THR A 164 9.01 -18.21 5.14
C THR A 164 8.62 -16.89 4.51
N ASP A 165 7.34 -16.73 4.20
CA ASP A 165 6.79 -15.56 3.53
C ASP A 165 5.35 -15.33 3.98
N VAL A 166 5.06 -14.15 4.51
CA VAL A 166 3.77 -13.81 5.12
C VAL A 166 3.11 -12.65 4.37
N PRO A 167 2.24 -12.94 3.39
CA PRO A 167 1.46 -11.92 2.71
C PRO A 167 0.47 -11.19 3.63
N ALA A 168 0.04 -10.01 3.18
CA ALA A 168 -0.94 -9.16 3.83
C ALA A 168 -1.89 -8.52 2.82
N GLY A 169 -2.85 -7.73 3.29
CA GLY A 169 -3.66 -6.87 2.42
C GLY A 169 -2.91 -5.66 1.89
N ASP A 170 -3.35 -5.16 0.74
CA ASP A 170 -2.95 -3.91 0.09
C ASP A 170 -4.14 -3.44 -0.78
N ILE A 171 -3.94 -2.55 -1.76
CA ILE A 171 -5.00 -2.09 -2.67
C ILE A 171 -5.73 -3.28 -3.30
N GLY A 172 -7.05 -3.27 -3.23
CA GLY A 172 -7.91 -4.33 -3.76
C GLY A 172 -7.90 -5.64 -2.97
N VAL A 173 -7.19 -5.70 -1.83
CA VAL A 173 -7.12 -6.87 -0.96
C VAL A 173 -7.39 -6.45 0.49
N GLY A 174 -8.64 -6.52 0.88
CA GLY A 174 -9.10 -6.30 2.25
C GLY A 174 -9.31 -7.59 3.03
N GLN A 175 -10.03 -7.47 4.15
CA GLN A 175 -10.33 -8.61 5.02
C GLN A 175 -11.08 -9.73 4.30
N ARG A 176 -12.00 -9.41 3.36
CA ARG A 176 -12.75 -10.37 2.55
C ARG A 176 -11.81 -11.21 1.69
N GLU A 177 -10.95 -10.57 0.91
CA GLU A 177 -10.00 -11.25 0.03
C GLU A 177 -9.01 -12.10 0.84
N ILE A 178 -8.51 -11.58 1.97
CA ILE A 178 -7.66 -12.35 2.90
C ILE A 178 -8.41 -13.58 3.42
N GLY A 179 -9.72 -13.45 3.70
CA GLY A 179 -10.55 -14.58 4.10
C GLY A 179 -10.61 -15.69 3.04
N TYR A 180 -10.84 -15.33 1.78
CA TYR A 180 -10.87 -16.29 0.68
C TYR A 180 -9.50 -16.93 0.44
N LEU A 181 -8.43 -16.15 0.49
CA LEU A 181 -7.05 -16.66 0.36
C LEU A 181 -6.69 -17.60 1.50
N PHE A 182 -6.97 -17.24 2.74
CA PHE A 182 -6.68 -18.07 3.91
C PHE A 182 -7.51 -19.38 3.91
N GLY A 183 -8.80 -19.28 3.56
CA GLY A 183 -9.66 -20.44 3.43
C GLY A 183 -9.13 -21.45 2.39
N GLN A 184 -8.64 -20.98 1.25
CA GLN A 184 -8.05 -21.85 0.23
C GLN A 184 -6.70 -22.42 0.68
N TYR A 185 -5.82 -21.61 1.29
CA TYR A 185 -4.55 -22.10 1.86
C TYR A 185 -4.78 -23.26 2.82
N LYS A 186 -5.70 -23.07 3.80
CA LYS A 186 -6.06 -24.09 4.76
C LYS A 186 -6.56 -25.39 4.09
N ARG A 187 -7.37 -25.29 3.03
CA ARG A 187 -7.90 -26.45 2.30
C ARG A 187 -6.80 -27.23 1.55
N VAL A 188 -5.87 -26.51 0.93
CA VAL A 188 -4.80 -27.13 0.13
C VAL A 188 -3.72 -27.74 1.01
N THR A 189 -3.33 -27.06 2.10
CA THR A 189 -2.28 -27.54 3.01
C THR A 189 -2.80 -28.49 4.08
N ASN A 190 -4.11 -28.54 4.31
CA ASN A 190 -4.77 -29.23 5.42
C ASN A 190 -4.21 -28.82 6.80
N ARG A 191 -3.85 -27.55 6.97
CA ARG A 191 -3.29 -26.97 8.19
C ARG A 191 -3.94 -25.65 8.52
N TYR A 192 -4.11 -25.37 9.81
CA TYR A 192 -4.54 -24.06 10.32
C TYR A 192 -3.32 -23.26 10.78
N GLU A 193 -2.57 -22.72 9.84
CA GLU A 193 -1.41 -21.86 10.10
C GLU A 193 -1.86 -20.40 10.23
N SER A 194 -2.13 -19.96 11.45
CA SER A 194 -2.66 -18.61 11.68
C SER A 194 -1.66 -17.52 11.32
N GLY A 195 -0.36 -17.81 11.30
CA GLY A 195 0.71 -16.87 10.96
C GLY A 195 0.92 -16.65 9.45
N VAL A 196 0.35 -17.49 8.57
CA VAL A 196 0.66 -17.46 7.12
C VAL A 196 0.20 -16.19 6.41
N LEU A 197 -0.85 -15.52 6.89
CA LEU A 197 -1.41 -14.30 6.32
C LEU A 197 -1.78 -13.32 7.45
N THR A 198 -1.53 -12.04 7.25
CA THR A 198 -2.05 -10.97 8.13
C THR A 198 -3.22 -10.23 7.49
N GLY A 199 -4.03 -9.53 8.30
CA GLY A 199 -5.26 -8.87 7.83
C GLY A 199 -6.51 -9.72 7.95
N LYS A 200 -6.43 -10.81 8.72
CA LYS A 200 -7.55 -11.70 9.05
C LYS A 200 -8.54 -11.03 10.02
N GLY A 201 -9.79 -11.49 10.00
CA GLY A 201 -10.78 -11.13 11.03
C GLY A 201 -10.43 -11.71 12.40
N LEU A 202 -10.83 -11.04 13.47
CA LEU A 202 -10.56 -11.47 14.85
C LEU A 202 -10.99 -12.92 15.14
N PRO A 203 -12.19 -13.38 14.71
CA PRO A 203 -12.66 -14.73 15.02
C PRO A 203 -11.81 -15.86 14.41
N TRP A 204 -10.94 -15.55 13.44
CA TRP A 204 -10.15 -16.55 12.72
C TRP A 204 -8.64 -16.17 12.66
N GLY A 205 -8.14 -15.62 13.76
CA GLY A 205 -6.71 -15.42 14.00
C GLY A 205 -6.18 -14.05 13.60
N GLY A 206 -7.03 -13.03 13.50
CA GLY A 206 -6.63 -11.64 13.28
C GLY A 206 -6.15 -10.95 14.56
N SER A 207 -5.46 -9.82 14.39
CA SER A 207 -5.00 -8.96 15.47
C SER A 207 -5.96 -7.79 15.70
N GLN A 208 -6.13 -7.38 16.95
CA GLN A 208 -6.82 -6.13 17.28
C GLN A 208 -6.07 -4.92 16.71
N VAL A 209 -6.78 -3.82 16.49
CA VAL A 209 -6.25 -2.53 16.01
C VAL A 209 -5.53 -2.62 14.65
N ARG A 210 -5.62 -3.76 13.92
CA ARG A 210 -4.94 -3.90 12.62
C ARG A 210 -5.54 -2.99 11.55
N THR A 211 -6.86 -2.80 11.59
CA THR A 211 -7.59 -1.96 10.63
C THR A 211 -7.20 -0.49 10.79
N GLU A 212 -7.10 -0.04 12.02
CA GLU A 212 -6.83 1.35 12.41
C GLU A 212 -5.33 1.70 12.36
N ALA A 213 -4.46 0.70 12.51
CA ALA A 213 -3.04 0.88 12.83
C ALA A 213 -2.31 1.83 11.89
N THR A 214 -2.58 1.77 10.58
CA THR A 214 -1.87 2.61 9.61
C THR A 214 -2.32 4.07 9.70
N GLY A 215 -3.63 4.31 9.77
CA GLY A 215 -4.18 5.66 9.96
C GLY A 215 -3.75 6.28 11.28
N TYR A 216 -3.86 5.53 12.35
CA TYR A 216 -3.41 5.95 13.68
C TYR A 216 -1.92 6.27 13.71
N GLY A 217 -1.09 5.39 13.13
CA GLY A 217 0.36 5.58 13.09
C GLY A 217 0.78 6.85 12.36
N VAL A 218 0.13 7.18 11.25
CA VAL A 218 0.40 8.43 10.51
C VAL A 218 0.10 9.66 11.39
N VAL A 219 -1.03 9.65 12.10
CA VAL A 219 -1.43 10.79 12.93
C VAL A 219 -0.58 10.92 14.18
N LEU A 220 -0.27 9.80 14.85
CA LEU A 220 0.62 9.79 16.02
C LEU A 220 2.02 10.26 15.63
N PHE A 221 2.54 9.81 14.50
CA PHE A 221 3.85 10.30 14.00
C PHE A 221 3.81 11.80 13.70
N ALA A 222 2.73 12.30 13.09
CA ALA A 222 2.55 13.74 12.86
C ALA A 222 2.47 14.53 14.17
N GLN A 223 1.84 13.98 15.21
CA GLN A 223 1.80 14.57 16.56
C GLN A 223 3.22 14.69 17.15
N GLU A 224 4.04 13.64 17.04
CA GLU A 224 5.43 13.67 17.49
C GLU A 224 6.27 14.69 16.70
N MET A 225 6.06 14.79 15.38
CA MET A 225 6.72 15.82 14.56
C MET A 225 6.33 17.23 14.99
N LEU A 226 5.07 17.48 15.34
CA LEU A 226 4.61 18.77 15.86
C LEU A 226 5.21 19.06 17.24
N ALA A 227 5.33 18.05 18.10
CA ALA A 227 5.91 18.17 19.43
C ALA A 227 7.37 18.67 19.38
N THR A 228 8.16 18.33 18.36
CA THR A 228 9.52 18.87 18.17
C THR A 228 9.55 20.40 17.99
N ARG A 229 8.40 21.00 17.69
CA ARG A 229 8.21 22.46 17.54
C ARG A 229 7.32 23.04 18.64
N ALA A 230 7.14 22.34 19.75
CA ALA A 230 6.23 22.69 20.84
C ALA A 230 4.79 22.96 20.35
N GLN A 231 4.32 22.20 19.37
CA GLN A 231 2.96 22.25 18.81
C GLN A 231 2.25 20.91 19.01
N SER A 232 0.92 20.92 18.92
CA SER A 232 0.07 19.73 18.95
C SER A 232 -0.94 19.75 17.81
N LEU A 233 -1.67 18.67 17.63
CA LEU A 233 -2.83 18.62 16.72
C LEU A 233 -4.07 19.32 17.29
N ASP A 234 -4.13 19.49 18.60
CA ASP A 234 -5.27 20.13 19.24
C ASP A 234 -5.57 21.52 18.66
N GLY A 235 -6.82 21.78 18.31
CA GLY A 235 -7.29 23.01 17.68
C GLY A 235 -6.84 23.23 16.22
N LYS A 236 -6.04 22.35 15.63
CA LYS A 236 -5.60 22.51 14.22
C LYS A 236 -6.67 22.08 13.23
N THR A 237 -6.72 22.78 12.10
CA THR A 237 -7.48 22.35 10.94
C THR A 237 -6.64 21.37 10.11
N VAL A 238 -7.22 20.23 9.80
CA VAL A 238 -6.56 19.12 9.12
C VAL A 238 -7.30 18.76 7.84
N VAL A 239 -6.55 18.45 6.78
CA VAL A 239 -7.04 17.89 5.52
C VAL A 239 -6.41 16.51 5.34
N VAL A 240 -7.22 15.51 4.98
CA VAL A 240 -6.78 14.14 4.74
C VAL A 240 -6.97 13.81 3.26
N SER A 241 -5.90 13.39 2.57
CA SER A 241 -6.01 12.89 1.20
C SER A 241 -6.42 11.41 1.21
N GLY A 242 -7.49 11.08 0.49
CA GLY A 242 -8.09 9.76 0.46
C GLY A 242 -9.36 9.65 1.30
N ALA A 243 -10.13 8.58 1.07
CA ALA A 243 -11.30 8.18 1.84
C ALA A 243 -11.37 6.64 1.98
N GLY A 244 -10.24 5.96 1.84
CA GLY A 244 -10.11 4.54 2.13
C GLY A 244 -9.77 4.27 3.60
N ASN A 245 -9.49 3.02 3.94
CA ASN A 245 -9.22 2.59 5.31
C ASN A 245 -8.22 3.50 6.05
N VAL A 246 -7.02 3.73 5.49
CA VAL A 246 -5.99 4.56 6.13
C VAL A 246 -6.49 5.98 6.40
N ALA A 247 -7.21 6.57 5.45
CA ALA A 247 -7.72 7.93 5.57
C ALA A 247 -8.81 8.04 6.65
N ILE A 248 -9.76 7.11 6.68
CA ILE A 248 -10.85 7.09 7.67
C ILE A 248 -10.29 7.04 9.09
N TYR A 249 -9.33 6.14 9.34
CA TYR A 249 -8.73 6.03 10.67
C TYR A 249 -7.72 7.14 10.98
N ALA A 250 -7.18 7.81 9.96
CA ALA A 250 -6.45 9.06 10.17
C ALA A 250 -7.39 10.21 10.57
N VAL A 251 -8.58 10.32 9.95
CA VAL A 251 -9.62 11.27 10.38
C VAL A 251 -10.01 11.01 11.83
N GLU A 252 -10.32 9.76 12.17
CA GLU A 252 -10.70 9.37 13.53
C GLU A 252 -9.64 9.77 14.56
N LYS A 253 -8.39 9.38 14.35
CA LYS A 253 -7.32 9.66 15.31
C LYS A 253 -7.03 11.16 15.41
N ALA A 254 -7.06 11.90 14.30
CA ALA A 254 -6.87 13.34 14.31
C ALA A 254 -7.97 14.06 15.12
N GLN A 255 -9.24 13.66 14.94
CA GLN A 255 -10.35 14.19 15.73
C GLN A 255 -10.24 13.82 17.22
N GLN A 256 -9.82 12.59 17.54
CA GLN A 256 -9.55 12.18 18.94
C GLN A 256 -8.46 13.02 19.61
N LEU A 257 -7.49 13.54 18.85
CA LEU A 257 -6.43 14.43 19.33
C LEU A 257 -6.80 15.92 19.26
N GLY A 258 -8.09 16.24 19.12
CA GLY A 258 -8.59 17.62 19.14
C GLY A 258 -8.49 18.38 17.83
N ALA A 259 -8.07 17.74 16.74
CA ALA A 259 -8.03 18.41 15.44
C ALA A 259 -9.42 18.46 14.77
N ARG A 260 -9.68 19.55 14.03
CA ARG A 260 -10.84 19.66 13.17
C ARG A 260 -10.49 19.19 11.76
N VAL A 261 -10.92 18.01 11.38
CA VAL A 261 -10.69 17.49 10.02
C VAL A 261 -11.82 17.98 9.12
N ILE A 262 -11.50 18.80 8.13
CA ILE A 262 -12.49 19.49 7.29
C ILE A 262 -12.63 18.91 5.88
N ALA A 263 -11.69 18.10 5.42
CA ALA A 263 -11.74 17.60 4.05
C ALA A 263 -11.14 16.21 3.90
N CYS A 264 -11.72 15.43 2.97
CA CYS A 264 -11.14 14.20 2.47
C CYS A 264 -11.45 14.03 0.97
N SER A 265 -10.76 13.07 0.30
CA SER A 265 -10.89 12.87 -1.14
C SER A 265 -11.04 11.40 -1.53
N ASP A 266 -11.68 11.14 -2.67
CA ASP A 266 -11.62 9.85 -3.37
C ASP A 266 -11.26 10.03 -4.85
N SER A 267 -11.48 8.98 -5.68
CA SER A 267 -11.16 9.04 -7.11
C SER A 267 -12.02 10.04 -7.89
N ASP A 268 -13.19 10.41 -7.40
CA ASP A 268 -14.16 11.25 -8.11
C ASP A 268 -14.03 12.74 -7.72
N GLY A 269 -13.42 13.02 -6.55
CA GLY A 269 -13.24 14.38 -6.08
C GLY A 269 -12.87 14.47 -4.61
N TYR A 270 -13.15 15.61 -4.03
CA TYR A 270 -12.97 15.85 -2.60
C TYR A 270 -14.18 16.58 -2.00
N ILE A 271 -14.42 16.33 -0.74
CA ILE A 271 -15.43 17.03 0.04
C ILE A 271 -14.76 17.98 1.02
N VAL A 272 -15.43 19.11 1.29
CA VAL A 272 -15.05 20.07 2.31
C VAL A 272 -16.27 20.35 3.21
N ASP A 273 -16.10 20.17 4.50
CA ASP A 273 -17.05 20.57 5.53
C ASP A 273 -16.33 21.37 6.61
N GLU A 274 -16.48 22.68 6.58
CA GLU A 274 -15.81 23.60 7.51
C GLU A 274 -16.22 23.37 8.98
N ARG A 275 -17.36 22.72 9.24
CA ARG A 275 -17.78 22.31 10.59
C ARG A 275 -16.95 21.19 11.16
N GLY A 276 -16.27 20.42 10.29
CA GLY A 276 -15.57 19.18 10.54
C GLY A 276 -16.34 17.98 10.00
N LEU A 277 -15.61 17.01 9.45
CA LEU A 277 -16.21 15.81 8.86
C LEU A 277 -16.96 14.98 9.91
N ASN A 278 -18.16 14.54 9.56
CA ASN A 278 -18.92 13.54 10.31
C ASN A 278 -18.30 12.15 10.04
N LEU A 279 -17.54 11.66 11.01
CA LEU A 279 -16.82 10.39 10.89
C LEU A 279 -17.75 9.18 10.76
N GLU A 280 -18.86 9.15 11.52
CA GLU A 280 -19.79 8.02 11.51
C GLU A 280 -20.43 7.88 10.13
N LEU A 281 -20.89 8.97 9.56
CA LEU A 281 -21.43 8.97 8.19
C LEU A 281 -20.37 8.58 7.16
N LEU A 282 -19.14 9.07 7.33
CA LEU A 282 -18.04 8.71 6.44
C LEU A 282 -17.76 7.20 6.48
N LYS A 283 -17.73 6.59 7.66
CA LYS A 283 -17.60 5.14 7.85
C LYS A 283 -18.76 4.38 7.21
N GLU A 284 -19.99 4.81 7.48
CA GLU A 284 -21.17 4.17 6.92
C GLU A 284 -21.12 4.12 5.40
N ILE A 285 -20.82 5.25 4.77
CA ILE A 285 -20.72 5.33 3.29
C ILE A 285 -19.58 4.46 2.76
N LYS A 286 -18.39 4.55 3.34
CA LYS A 286 -17.19 3.94 2.76
C LYS A 286 -16.98 2.48 3.14
N GLU A 287 -17.29 2.09 4.37
CA GLU A 287 -17.04 0.74 4.89
C GLU A 287 -18.26 -0.17 4.75
N VAL A 288 -19.49 0.35 4.96
CA VAL A 288 -20.70 -0.44 4.91
C VAL A 288 -21.30 -0.44 3.50
N ARG A 289 -21.66 0.74 2.98
CA ARG A 289 -22.29 0.88 1.66
C ARG A 289 -21.29 0.76 0.50
N ARG A 290 -19.99 0.98 0.76
CA ARG A 290 -18.93 1.06 -0.27
C ARG A 290 -19.21 2.13 -1.34
N GLY A 291 -19.89 3.18 -0.93
CA GLY A 291 -20.35 4.29 -1.74
C GLY A 291 -19.28 5.36 -2.04
N ARG A 292 -19.73 6.48 -2.59
CA ARG A 292 -18.90 7.61 -2.99
C ARG A 292 -19.05 8.78 -2.03
N LEU A 293 -18.06 9.70 -2.03
CA LEU A 293 -18.12 10.91 -1.21
C LEU A 293 -19.26 11.87 -1.62
N SER A 294 -19.80 11.74 -2.84
CA SER A 294 -21.01 12.49 -3.25
C SER A 294 -22.20 12.21 -2.32
N GLU A 295 -22.37 10.96 -1.86
CA GLU A 295 -23.43 10.58 -0.93
C GLU A 295 -23.31 11.32 0.41
N TYR A 296 -22.08 11.58 0.88
CA TYR A 296 -21.86 12.37 2.09
C TYR A 296 -22.45 13.78 1.98
N VAL A 297 -22.21 14.44 0.84
CA VAL A 297 -22.71 15.81 0.63
C VAL A 297 -24.23 15.83 0.48
N GLU A 298 -24.82 14.81 -0.15
CA GLU A 298 -26.26 14.67 -0.30
C GLU A 298 -26.96 14.49 1.06
N GLU A 299 -26.36 13.76 2.01
CA GLU A 299 -26.95 13.46 3.31
C GLU A 299 -26.62 14.49 4.40
N HIS A 300 -25.41 15.07 4.39
CA HIS A 300 -24.89 15.91 5.48
C HIS A 300 -24.61 17.36 5.06
N GLY A 301 -24.53 17.62 3.76
CA GLY A 301 -24.09 18.91 3.22
C GLY A 301 -22.57 19.03 3.17
N GLY A 302 -22.10 20.25 2.95
CA GLY A 302 -20.72 20.54 2.63
C GLY A 302 -20.55 20.78 1.12
N GLU A 303 -19.33 20.96 0.68
CA GLU A 303 -19.02 21.21 -0.73
C GLU A 303 -18.37 19.98 -1.37
N LEU A 304 -18.86 19.61 -2.55
CA LEU A 304 -18.24 18.58 -3.38
C LEU A 304 -17.55 19.27 -4.56
N ALA A 305 -16.21 19.21 -4.60
CA ALA A 305 -15.45 19.60 -5.76
C ALA A 305 -14.98 18.37 -6.53
N ARG A 306 -15.39 18.25 -7.79
CA ARG A 306 -14.96 17.16 -8.65
C ARG A 306 -13.52 17.37 -9.10
N SER A 307 -12.74 16.31 -9.10
CA SER A 307 -11.37 16.36 -9.64
C SER A 307 -11.43 16.63 -11.15
N PRO A 308 -10.62 17.54 -11.69
CA PRO A 308 -10.48 17.73 -13.14
C PRO A 308 -10.10 16.43 -13.88
N MET A 309 -9.57 15.42 -13.17
CA MET A 309 -9.24 14.10 -13.71
C MET A 309 -10.46 13.18 -13.86
N ALA A 310 -11.54 13.41 -13.14
CA ALA A 310 -12.75 12.59 -13.24
C ALA A 310 -13.56 12.84 -14.52
N THR A 311 -13.34 13.97 -15.18
CA THR A 311 -14.08 14.37 -16.41
C THR A 311 -13.35 14.05 -17.70
N SER A 312 -12.10 13.62 -17.68
CA SER A 312 -11.36 13.24 -18.88
C SER A 312 -10.85 11.82 -18.77
N GLY A 313 -11.52 10.90 -19.49
CA GLY A 313 -11.03 9.52 -19.70
C GLY A 313 -9.74 9.45 -20.52
N ARG A 314 -8.91 10.48 -20.48
CA ARG A 314 -7.58 10.53 -21.10
C ARG A 314 -6.61 11.26 -20.18
N CYS A 315 -5.90 10.50 -19.36
CA CYS A 315 -4.70 10.97 -18.69
C CYS A 315 -3.61 11.22 -19.76
N ARG A 316 -3.40 12.48 -20.15
CA ARG A 316 -2.16 12.86 -20.83
C ARG A 316 -1.07 12.92 -19.77
N ALA A 317 -0.22 11.91 -19.79
CA ALA A 317 1.01 11.88 -19.04
C ALA A 317 1.87 13.10 -19.37
N ARG A 318 1.95 14.07 -18.48
CA ARG A 318 3.12 14.94 -18.30
C ARG A 318 3.16 15.46 -16.87
N SER A 319 4.19 15.03 -16.15
CA SER A 319 4.84 15.69 -15.02
C SER A 319 3.91 16.29 -13.96
N ARG A 320 3.50 15.48 -13.01
CA ARG A 320 3.06 15.75 -11.62
C ARG A 320 1.91 14.88 -11.13
N CYS A 321 1.49 13.88 -11.86
CA CYS A 321 0.57 12.86 -11.34
C CYS A 321 1.37 11.63 -10.92
N ARG A 322 2.01 11.66 -9.76
CA ARG A 322 2.36 10.44 -9.05
C ARG A 322 1.04 9.77 -8.69
N ALA A 323 0.71 8.68 -9.38
CA ALA A 323 -0.37 7.80 -9.00
C ALA A 323 -0.02 7.21 -7.62
N GLN A 324 -0.60 7.78 -6.58
CA GLN A 324 -0.44 7.25 -5.23
C GLN A 324 -1.81 7.11 -4.60
N PRO A 325 -2.13 5.92 -4.09
CA PRO A 325 -3.05 5.82 -2.99
C PRO A 325 -2.29 6.34 -1.77
N ARG A 326 -2.19 7.63 -1.63
CA ARG A 326 -1.49 8.24 -0.50
C ARG A 326 -2.50 8.98 0.34
N THR A 327 -2.61 8.54 1.57
CA THR A 327 -3.12 9.38 2.64
C THR A 327 -2.01 10.35 3.00
N SER A 328 -2.20 11.62 2.74
CA SER A 328 -1.35 12.68 3.24
C SER A 328 -2.14 13.51 4.26
N LEU A 329 -1.47 13.90 5.31
CA LEU A 329 -2.04 14.74 6.36
C LEU A 329 -1.42 16.13 6.24
N THR A 330 -2.24 17.16 6.06
CA THR A 330 -1.78 18.55 6.06
C THR A 330 -2.50 19.30 7.16
N ALA A 331 -1.74 19.89 8.09
CA ALA A 331 -2.28 20.70 9.18
C ALA A 331 -1.95 22.17 8.92
N ARG A 332 -2.95 23.05 9.01
CA ARG A 332 -2.80 24.50 8.97
C ARG A 332 -3.18 25.11 10.31
N THR A 333 -2.44 26.12 10.72
CA THR A 333 -2.86 26.99 11.84
C THR A 333 -3.83 28.02 11.27
N PRO A 334 -4.96 28.34 11.94
CA PRO A 334 -5.80 29.46 11.55
C PRO A 334 -4.96 30.73 11.51
N ALA A 335 -5.07 31.51 10.44
CA ALA A 335 -4.52 32.85 10.42
C ALA A 335 -5.25 33.68 11.48
N GLY A 336 -4.52 34.23 12.45
CA GLY A 336 -5.01 35.17 13.45
C GLY A 336 -5.35 36.51 12.82
#